data_a9464003461444272d2f244c30ea0bad
#
_entry.id   a9464003461444272d2f244c30ea0bad
#
_cell.length_a   1.000
_cell.length_b   1.000
_cell.length_c   1.000
_cell.angle_alpha   90.00
_cell.angle_beta   90.00
_cell.angle_gamma   90.00
#
_symmetry.space_group_name_H-M   'P 1'
#
loop_
_entity.id
_entity.type
_entity.pdbx_description
1 polymer ?
#
loop_
_entity_poly.entity_id
_entity_poly.type
_entity_poly.pdbx_seq_one_letter_code
_entity_poly.pdbx_strand_id
1 'polypeptide(L)'
;MGMTIAEKIIAAAAGVESVKPGDIHTVELDRLMSNDGTTHLTVDMYNNKLKNPHIADTSKLVFIVDHNVPSDCPKTAASQKKMRDFAKANHIDFWEGKGVCNQIMMENYVRPGELIFGADSHTCSYGALGAFGTGVGCTDFLYGMVTGTSWVMVPETVKFNLVGKLPEGVYARDLILTIIGEVGANGCNYQVMEFTGEGAKTLTISDRIALCNMAVEAGAKTGIFEVDDVAMEYLKEHGREPKAVYHSDPDAHYVREYTFDLSKVEPVVAKPDFVDNLAPAKDVRGIKIDEAFLGSCNNGRIEDLRVGAQVIKGKKVSEKVRFLVVPASQTIYRQALEEGLIDIFMDAGAIVMNPNCSVCWGSCQGVIGENEVLISTGTRNFKGRAGHPSSKVYLGSAATVTASAIAGEIALASDV
;
A
#
# COMPACT_ATOMS: atom_id res chain seq x y z
N MET A 1 31.62 -8.70 5.93
CA MET A 1 30.73 -7.51 5.88
C MET A 1 29.34 -8.05 6.16
N GLY A 2 28.70 -7.54 7.19
CA GLY A 2 27.36 -7.98 7.56
C GLY A 2 26.33 -7.65 6.49
N MET A 3 25.21 -8.35 6.52
CA MET A 3 24.10 -8.19 5.57
C MET A 3 22.90 -7.52 6.22
N THR A 4 22.16 -6.72 5.44
CA THR A 4 20.84 -6.17 5.81
C THR A 4 19.77 -7.25 5.75
N ILE A 5 18.56 -6.97 6.29
CA ILE A 5 17.41 -7.88 6.22
C ILE A 5 17.12 -8.26 4.76
N ALA A 6 17.09 -7.28 3.86
CA ALA A 6 16.80 -7.50 2.45
C ALA A 6 17.85 -8.39 1.76
N GLU A 7 19.13 -8.16 2.02
CA GLU A 7 20.22 -8.99 1.50
C GLU A 7 20.12 -10.44 1.99
N LYS A 8 19.78 -10.65 3.26
CA LYS A 8 19.59 -12.01 3.83
C LYS A 8 18.42 -12.75 3.17
N ILE A 9 17.30 -12.06 2.93
CA ILE A 9 16.14 -12.66 2.23
C ILE A 9 16.52 -13.05 0.80
N ILE A 10 17.24 -12.15 0.08
CA ILE A 10 17.67 -12.41 -1.30
C ILE A 10 18.70 -13.55 -1.33
N ALA A 11 19.68 -13.56 -0.41
CA ALA A 11 20.67 -14.65 -0.32
C ALA A 11 19.99 -16.01 -0.11
N ALA A 12 19.04 -16.09 0.82
CA ALA A 12 18.27 -17.30 1.08
C ALA A 12 17.46 -17.73 -0.15
N ALA A 13 16.79 -16.80 -0.84
CA ALA A 13 16.03 -17.09 -2.05
C ALA A 13 16.92 -17.48 -3.25
N ALA A 14 18.17 -17.04 -3.26
CA ALA A 14 19.17 -17.42 -4.27
C ALA A 14 19.92 -18.72 -3.93
N GLY A 15 19.74 -19.26 -2.72
CA GLY A 15 20.44 -20.46 -2.25
C GLY A 15 21.95 -20.23 -2.04
N VAL A 16 22.36 -18.99 -1.69
CA VAL A 16 23.76 -18.63 -1.46
C VAL A 16 23.97 -18.13 -0.02
N GLU A 17 25.21 -18.20 0.47
CA GLU A 17 25.53 -17.78 1.84
C GLU A 17 25.46 -16.26 2.04
N SER A 18 25.80 -15.49 1.01
CA SER A 18 25.81 -14.04 1.07
C SER A 18 25.66 -13.40 -0.31
N VAL A 19 25.18 -12.17 -0.33
CA VAL A 19 25.04 -11.31 -1.52
C VAL A 19 25.57 -9.92 -1.21
N LYS A 20 25.83 -9.13 -2.25
CA LYS A 20 26.23 -7.72 -2.14
C LYS A 20 25.38 -6.84 -3.04
N PRO A 21 25.13 -5.59 -2.68
CA PRO A 21 24.47 -4.63 -3.56
C PRO A 21 25.13 -4.59 -4.95
N GLY A 22 24.28 -4.64 -5.99
CA GLY A 22 24.71 -4.70 -7.39
C GLY A 22 24.90 -6.10 -7.96
N ASP A 23 25.00 -7.15 -7.14
CA ASP A 23 25.00 -8.54 -7.61
C ASP A 23 23.65 -8.88 -8.25
N ILE A 24 23.70 -9.72 -9.28
CA ILE A 24 22.45 -10.21 -9.93
C ILE A 24 22.35 -11.72 -9.66
N HIS A 25 21.26 -12.11 -9.02
CA HIS A 25 20.99 -13.50 -8.70
C HIS A 25 19.66 -13.97 -9.29
N THR A 26 19.60 -15.24 -9.68
CA THR A 26 18.33 -15.94 -9.86
C THR A 26 17.82 -16.35 -8.48
N VAL A 27 16.58 -16.00 -8.17
CA VAL A 27 15.94 -16.24 -6.87
C VAL A 27 14.70 -17.10 -7.05
N GLU A 28 14.44 -17.97 -6.08
CA GLU A 28 13.15 -18.66 -5.97
C GLU A 28 12.10 -17.70 -5.42
N LEU A 29 10.90 -17.73 -6.00
CA LEU A 29 9.77 -16.92 -5.56
C LEU A 29 8.91 -17.73 -4.59
N ASP A 30 8.63 -17.15 -3.43
CA ASP A 30 7.75 -17.77 -2.44
C ASP A 30 6.28 -17.60 -2.83
N ARG A 31 5.94 -16.44 -3.37
CA ARG A 31 4.58 -16.11 -3.84
C ARG A 31 4.59 -15.14 -5.00
N LEU A 32 3.50 -15.20 -5.78
CA LEU A 32 3.21 -14.27 -6.85
C LEU A 32 1.76 -13.80 -6.73
N MET A 33 1.55 -12.48 -6.67
CA MET A 33 0.23 -11.86 -6.62
C MET A 33 -0.02 -11.02 -7.87
N SER A 34 -1.22 -11.07 -8.41
CA SER A 34 -1.62 -10.23 -9.53
C SER A 34 -3.08 -9.78 -9.38
N ASN A 35 -3.39 -8.58 -9.86
CA ASN A 35 -4.72 -7.98 -9.78
C ASN A 35 -5.38 -7.83 -11.16
N ASP A 36 -6.64 -7.39 -11.22
CA ASP A 36 -7.41 -7.29 -12.47
C ASP A 36 -6.87 -6.23 -13.43
N GLY A 37 -6.04 -5.27 -12.97
CA GLY A 37 -5.34 -4.32 -13.85
C GLY A 37 -4.24 -4.99 -14.71
N THR A 38 -3.70 -6.11 -14.28
CA THR A 38 -2.49 -6.73 -14.87
C THR A 38 -2.67 -8.19 -15.29
N THR A 39 -3.46 -8.98 -14.54
CA THR A 39 -3.59 -10.43 -14.76
C THR A 39 -4.11 -10.79 -16.16
N HIS A 40 -5.09 -10.05 -16.67
CA HIS A 40 -5.67 -10.35 -18.00
C HIS A 40 -4.62 -10.25 -19.11
N LEU A 41 -3.65 -9.35 -19.00
CA LEU A 41 -2.51 -9.21 -19.92
C LEU A 41 -1.55 -10.39 -19.79
N THR A 42 -1.25 -10.81 -18.55
CA THR A 42 -0.42 -11.99 -18.27
C THR A 42 -1.06 -13.24 -18.85
N VAL A 43 -2.37 -13.45 -18.67
CA VAL A 43 -3.11 -14.59 -19.24
C VAL A 43 -3.07 -14.58 -20.77
N ASP A 44 -3.20 -13.40 -21.40
CA ASP A 44 -3.09 -13.28 -22.86
C ASP A 44 -1.69 -13.64 -23.35
N MET A 45 -0.64 -13.21 -22.66
CA MET A 45 0.74 -13.59 -23.01
C MET A 45 0.98 -15.08 -22.81
N TYR A 46 0.51 -15.64 -21.70
CA TYR A 46 0.61 -17.08 -21.40
C TYR A 46 -0.03 -17.92 -22.52
N ASN A 47 -1.25 -17.60 -22.90
CA ASN A 47 -1.99 -18.39 -23.90
C ASN A 47 -1.48 -18.20 -25.34
N ASN A 48 -0.98 -17.01 -25.71
CA ASN A 48 -0.75 -16.65 -27.10
C ASN A 48 0.73 -16.50 -27.48
N LYS A 49 1.65 -16.39 -26.48
CA LYS A 49 3.08 -16.15 -26.76
C LYS A 49 3.97 -17.32 -26.38
N LEU A 50 3.52 -18.19 -25.49
CA LEU A 50 4.30 -19.34 -25.05
C LEU A 50 3.96 -20.60 -25.84
N LYS A 51 4.98 -21.43 -26.11
CA LYS A 51 4.81 -22.77 -26.68
C LYS A 51 4.72 -23.77 -25.54
N ASN A 52 3.63 -24.56 -25.48
CA ASN A 52 3.38 -25.54 -24.43
C ASN A 52 3.55 -24.93 -23.01
N PRO A 53 2.80 -23.87 -22.67
CA PRO A 53 2.96 -23.20 -21.39
C PRO A 53 2.56 -24.13 -20.23
N HIS A 54 3.30 -24.03 -19.14
CA HIS A 54 2.97 -24.66 -17.87
C HIS A 54 3.16 -23.63 -16.74
N ILE A 55 2.54 -23.86 -15.61
CA ILE A 55 2.71 -23.06 -14.39
C ILE A 55 3.60 -23.89 -13.46
N ALA A 56 4.66 -23.29 -12.94
CA ALA A 56 5.63 -23.98 -12.10
C ALA A 56 5.00 -24.50 -10.79
N ASP A 57 4.23 -23.66 -10.12
CA ASP A 57 3.52 -24.01 -8.89
C ASP A 57 2.30 -23.09 -8.68
N THR A 58 1.11 -23.65 -8.87
CA THR A 58 -0.15 -22.89 -8.75
C THR A 58 -0.46 -22.48 -7.31
N SER A 59 0.05 -23.20 -6.31
CA SER A 59 -0.17 -22.90 -4.88
C SER A 59 0.52 -21.61 -4.42
N LYS A 60 1.48 -21.12 -5.21
CA LYS A 60 2.19 -19.86 -4.96
C LYS A 60 1.49 -18.65 -5.60
N LEU A 61 0.47 -18.87 -6.43
CA LEU A 61 -0.22 -17.82 -7.18
C LEU A 61 -1.49 -17.35 -6.47
N VAL A 62 -1.68 -16.04 -6.43
CA VAL A 62 -2.91 -15.42 -5.91
C VAL A 62 -3.38 -14.36 -6.91
N PHE A 63 -4.58 -14.52 -7.46
CA PHE A 63 -5.22 -13.56 -8.35
C PHE A 63 -6.35 -12.84 -7.63
N ILE A 64 -6.37 -11.52 -7.74
CA ILE A 64 -7.31 -10.67 -6.97
C ILE A 64 -7.98 -9.67 -7.92
N VAL A 65 -9.30 -9.61 -7.86
CA VAL A 65 -10.10 -8.58 -8.54
C VAL A 65 -10.47 -7.52 -7.51
N ASP A 66 -9.82 -6.36 -7.59
CA ASP A 66 -9.92 -5.29 -6.61
C ASP A 66 -9.92 -3.86 -7.19
N HIS A 67 -9.53 -3.67 -8.45
CA HIS A 67 -9.45 -2.35 -9.07
C HIS A 67 -10.81 -1.89 -9.58
N ASN A 68 -11.50 -2.70 -10.38
CA ASN A 68 -12.82 -2.40 -10.93
C ASN A 68 -13.90 -3.32 -10.32
N VAL A 69 -14.34 -3.02 -9.10
CA VAL A 69 -15.28 -3.86 -8.34
C VAL A 69 -16.49 -3.04 -7.88
N PRO A 70 -17.69 -3.45 -8.30
CA PRO A 70 -17.98 -4.37 -9.41
C PRO A 70 -17.48 -3.82 -10.75
N SER A 71 -17.43 -4.69 -11.79
CA SER A 71 -16.99 -4.27 -13.12
C SER A 71 -17.85 -3.11 -13.66
N ASP A 72 -17.20 -2.09 -14.17
CA ASP A 72 -17.79 -0.82 -14.58
C ASP A 72 -18.30 -0.81 -16.03
N CYS A 73 -17.79 -1.74 -16.87
CA CYS A 73 -18.18 -1.84 -18.26
C CYS A 73 -18.00 -3.27 -18.81
N PRO A 74 -18.61 -3.60 -19.99
CA PRO A 74 -18.51 -4.93 -20.61
C PRO A 74 -17.08 -5.38 -20.88
N LYS A 75 -16.16 -4.45 -21.21
CA LYS A 75 -14.73 -4.76 -21.43
C LYS A 75 -14.05 -5.24 -20.16
N THR A 76 -14.26 -4.54 -19.06
CA THR A 76 -13.75 -4.93 -17.74
C THR A 76 -14.33 -6.27 -17.28
N ALA A 77 -15.65 -6.46 -17.44
CA ALA A 77 -16.31 -7.73 -17.13
C ALA A 77 -15.74 -8.92 -17.92
N ALA A 78 -15.43 -8.72 -19.21
CA ALA A 78 -14.79 -9.73 -20.04
C ALA A 78 -13.36 -10.06 -19.57
N SER A 79 -12.57 -9.05 -19.19
CA SER A 79 -11.23 -9.24 -18.64
C SER A 79 -11.26 -10.02 -17.32
N GLN A 80 -12.17 -9.66 -16.42
CA GLN A 80 -12.36 -10.37 -15.14
C GLN A 80 -12.86 -11.80 -15.34
N LYS A 81 -13.76 -12.03 -16.31
CA LYS A 81 -14.18 -13.38 -16.68
C LYS A 81 -13.00 -14.24 -17.14
N LYS A 82 -12.11 -13.68 -17.98
CA LYS A 82 -10.89 -14.37 -18.43
C LYS A 82 -10.01 -14.78 -17.25
N MET A 83 -9.80 -13.89 -16.28
CA MET A 83 -9.03 -14.19 -15.08
C MET A 83 -9.67 -15.32 -14.27
N ARG A 84 -10.98 -15.24 -14.05
CA ARG A 84 -11.76 -16.24 -13.29
C ARG A 84 -11.71 -17.61 -13.95
N ASP A 85 -11.90 -17.67 -15.27
CA ASP A 85 -11.85 -18.91 -16.02
C ASP A 85 -10.43 -19.52 -15.98
N PHE A 86 -9.39 -18.70 -16.13
CA PHE A 86 -7.99 -19.14 -16.07
C PHE A 86 -7.62 -19.63 -14.67
N ALA A 87 -7.98 -18.90 -13.62
CA ALA A 87 -7.70 -19.30 -12.24
C ALA A 87 -8.38 -20.63 -11.90
N LYS A 88 -9.65 -20.79 -12.30
CA LYS A 88 -10.40 -22.03 -12.10
C LYS A 88 -9.76 -23.21 -12.84
N ALA A 89 -9.37 -23.02 -14.10
CA ALA A 89 -8.79 -24.07 -14.93
C ALA A 89 -7.41 -24.55 -14.40
N ASN A 90 -6.68 -23.67 -13.71
CA ASN A 90 -5.34 -23.93 -13.19
C ASN A 90 -5.28 -24.08 -11.66
N HIS A 91 -6.42 -24.12 -10.97
CA HIS A 91 -6.48 -24.24 -9.49
C HIS A 91 -5.68 -23.17 -8.76
N ILE A 92 -5.73 -21.91 -9.24
CA ILE A 92 -5.08 -20.75 -8.63
C ILE A 92 -6.04 -20.12 -7.62
N ASP A 93 -5.53 -19.69 -6.47
CA ASP A 93 -6.29 -18.94 -5.50
C ASP A 93 -6.83 -17.64 -6.11
N PHE A 94 -8.14 -17.46 -6.02
CA PHE A 94 -8.84 -16.37 -6.68
C PHE A 94 -9.78 -15.62 -5.73
N TRP A 95 -9.57 -14.31 -5.62
CA TRP A 95 -10.33 -13.41 -4.77
C TRP A 95 -11.03 -12.36 -5.62
N GLU A 96 -12.33 -12.21 -5.47
CA GLU A 96 -13.11 -11.20 -6.20
C GLU A 96 -13.99 -10.40 -5.25
N GLY A 97 -13.77 -9.06 -5.22
CA GLY A 97 -14.56 -8.15 -4.41
C GLY A 97 -14.43 -8.35 -2.90
N LYS A 98 -13.31 -8.91 -2.45
CA LYS A 98 -13.05 -9.19 -1.03
C LYS A 98 -12.17 -8.15 -0.36
N GLY A 99 -11.47 -7.35 -1.12
CA GLY A 99 -10.57 -6.32 -0.61
C GLY A 99 -9.50 -5.94 -1.62
N VAL A 100 -8.76 -4.90 -1.30
CA VAL A 100 -7.61 -4.45 -2.09
C VAL A 100 -6.51 -5.52 -2.03
N CYS A 101 -5.87 -5.80 -3.15
CA CYS A 101 -4.95 -6.93 -3.30
C CYS A 101 -3.86 -6.96 -2.22
N ASN A 102 -3.23 -5.83 -1.93
CA ASN A 102 -2.18 -5.78 -0.91
C ASN A 102 -2.71 -6.06 0.50
N GLN A 103 -3.95 -5.65 0.82
CA GLN A 103 -4.58 -5.96 2.10
C GLN A 103 -4.95 -7.44 2.21
N ILE A 104 -5.52 -8.03 1.16
CA ILE A 104 -5.81 -9.47 1.10
C ILE A 104 -4.54 -10.31 1.32
N MET A 105 -3.43 -9.90 0.68
CA MET A 105 -2.13 -10.55 0.87
C MET A 105 -1.64 -10.45 2.30
N MET A 106 -1.74 -9.26 2.91
CA MET A 106 -1.32 -9.02 4.30
C MET A 106 -2.17 -9.81 5.30
N GLU A 107 -3.47 -9.92 5.08
CA GLU A 107 -4.38 -10.66 5.97
C GLU A 107 -4.18 -12.18 5.88
N ASN A 108 -3.84 -12.73 4.68
CA ASN A 108 -3.98 -14.18 4.46
C ASN A 108 -2.69 -14.91 4.06
N TYR A 109 -1.69 -14.23 3.50
CA TYR A 109 -0.58 -14.94 2.83
C TYR A 109 0.82 -14.57 3.30
N VAL A 110 1.12 -13.28 3.45
CA VAL A 110 2.49 -12.78 3.69
C VAL A 110 3.06 -13.34 4.99
N ARG A 111 4.28 -13.87 4.91
CA ARG A 111 5.06 -14.35 6.07
C ARG A 111 6.44 -13.71 6.08
N PRO A 112 7.01 -13.40 7.25
CA PRO A 112 8.38 -12.95 7.38
C PRO A 112 9.38 -13.84 6.63
N GLY A 113 10.38 -13.23 6.00
CA GLY A 113 11.43 -13.91 5.28
C GLY A 113 11.04 -14.43 3.90
N GLU A 114 9.82 -14.20 3.42
CA GLU A 114 9.41 -14.53 2.05
C GLU A 114 9.93 -13.48 1.06
N LEU A 115 10.23 -13.93 -0.18
CA LEU A 115 10.48 -13.11 -1.35
C LEU A 115 9.26 -13.20 -2.28
N ILE A 116 8.56 -12.07 -2.44
CA ILE A 116 7.25 -12.02 -3.09
C ILE A 116 7.26 -11.03 -4.25
N PHE A 117 6.84 -11.47 -5.44
CA PHE A 117 6.59 -10.58 -6.56
C PHE A 117 5.10 -10.31 -6.71
N GLY A 118 4.75 -9.05 -6.92
CA GLY A 118 3.38 -8.65 -7.23
C GLY A 118 3.32 -7.84 -8.52
N ALA A 119 2.35 -8.13 -9.39
CA ALA A 119 2.06 -7.27 -10.53
C ALA A 119 1.27 -6.02 -10.11
N ASP A 120 1.69 -5.43 -9.00
CA ASP A 120 1.19 -4.21 -8.38
C ASP A 120 2.34 -3.45 -7.72
N SER A 121 2.40 -2.13 -7.89
CA SER A 121 3.50 -1.31 -7.37
C SER A 121 3.57 -1.27 -5.84
N HIS A 122 2.42 -1.41 -5.14
CA HIS A 122 2.37 -1.38 -3.68
C HIS A 122 2.62 -2.74 -3.01
N THR A 123 3.12 -3.72 -3.75
CA THR A 123 3.63 -5.00 -3.21
C THR A 123 4.72 -4.77 -2.14
N CYS A 124 5.39 -3.62 -2.16
CA CYS A 124 6.33 -3.18 -1.11
C CYS A 124 5.72 -3.10 0.30
N SER A 125 4.39 -3.09 0.43
CA SER A 125 3.68 -3.14 1.72
C SER A 125 4.05 -4.34 2.59
N TYR A 126 4.47 -5.45 1.96
CA TYR A 126 4.71 -6.72 2.66
C TYR A 126 5.92 -6.69 3.59
N GLY A 127 6.80 -5.73 3.41
CA GLY A 127 7.92 -5.48 4.31
C GLY A 127 7.50 -5.04 5.71
N ALA A 128 6.25 -4.63 5.92
CA ALA A 128 5.69 -4.37 7.25
C ALA A 128 5.70 -5.62 8.15
N LEU A 129 5.72 -6.82 7.55
CA LEU A 129 5.89 -8.12 8.22
C LEU A 129 7.27 -8.74 7.96
N GLY A 130 8.27 -7.98 7.51
CA GLY A 130 9.62 -8.50 7.27
C GLY A 130 9.74 -9.42 6.05
N ALA A 131 8.88 -9.29 5.03
CA ALA A 131 9.01 -9.95 3.75
C ALA A 131 9.62 -9.00 2.70
N PHE A 132 10.39 -9.52 1.75
CA PHE A 132 10.84 -8.74 0.60
C PHE A 132 9.75 -8.79 -0.48
N GLY A 133 8.82 -7.83 -0.44
CA GLY A 133 7.79 -7.68 -1.46
C GLY A 133 8.18 -6.61 -2.48
N THR A 134 8.07 -6.89 -3.78
CA THR A 134 8.39 -5.90 -4.81
C THR A 134 7.45 -5.97 -6.00
N GLY A 135 7.10 -4.77 -6.54
CA GLY A 135 6.29 -4.64 -7.74
C GLY A 135 7.08 -4.99 -9.00
N VAL A 136 6.43 -5.74 -9.91
CA VAL A 136 6.99 -6.14 -11.20
C VAL A 136 5.98 -5.95 -12.33
N GLY A 137 6.45 -5.90 -13.58
CA GLY A 137 5.59 -5.86 -14.76
C GLY A 137 4.98 -7.22 -15.10
N CYS A 138 3.97 -7.21 -16.00
CA CYS A 138 3.28 -8.43 -16.43
C CYS A 138 4.22 -9.48 -17.04
N THR A 139 5.30 -9.05 -17.70
CA THR A 139 6.29 -9.96 -18.31
C THR A 139 7.11 -10.69 -17.26
N ASP A 140 7.61 -9.96 -16.25
CA ASP A 140 8.39 -10.56 -15.15
C ASP A 140 7.49 -11.44 -14.28
N PHE A 141 6.24 -11.02 -14.09
CA PHE A 141 5.24 -11.85 -13.41
C PHE A 141 4.99 -13.16 -14.17
N LEU A 142 4.80 -13.09 -15.51
CA LEU A 142 4.65 -14.27 -16.36
C LEU A 142 5.87 -15.19 -16.26
N TYR A 143 7.06 -14.61 -16.29
CA TYR A 143 8.30 -15.37 -16.15
C TYR A 143 8.32 -16.15 -14.82
N GLY A 144 8.07 -15.46 -13.70
CA GLY A 144 7.97 -16.09 -12.38
C GLY A 144 6.88 -17.16 -12.31
N MET A 145 5.74 -16.93 -12.95
CA MET A 145 4.62 -17.89 -12.99
C MET A 145 5.00 -19.21 -13.68
N VAL A 146 5.77 -19.15 -14.76
CA VAL A 146 6.13 -20.36 -15.54
C VAL A 146 7.42 -21.03 -15.08
N THR A 147 8.31 -20.32 -14.39
CA THR A 147 9.61 -20.86 -13.94
C THR A 147 9.70 -21.10 -12.43
N GLY A 148 8.84 -20.44 -11.63
CA GLY A 148 8.94 -20.41 -10.17
C GLY A 148 10.07 -19.52 -9.67
N THR A 149 10.84 -18.89 -10.56
CA THR A 149 12.03 -18.09 -10.28
C THR A 149 11.98 -16.74 -10.97
N SER A 150 12.86 -15.83 -10.57
CA SER A 150 13.13 -14.59 -11.31
C SER A 150 14.56 -14.13 -11.04
N TRP A 151 14.97 -13.04 -11.66
CA TRP A 151 16.23 -12.40 -11.36
C TRP A 151 16.02 -11.18 -10.49
N VAL A 152 16.95 -10.92 -9.60
CA VAL A 152 16.98 -9.72 -8.76
C VAL A 152 18.39 -9.17 -8.76
N MET A 153 18.54 -7.89 -9.07
CA MET A 153 19.73 -7.15 -8.71
C MET A 153 19.59 -6.75 -7.23
N VAL A 154 20.55 -7.12 -6.42
CA VAL A 154 20.56 -6.82 -4.99
C VAL A 154 20.53 -5.31 -4.78
N PRO A 155 19.49 -4.72 -4.18
CA PRO A 155 19.43 -3.27 -3.95
C PRO A 155 20.34 -2.87 -2.79
N GLU A 156 20.83 -1.65 -2.82
CA GLU A 156 21.40 -0.97 -1.65
C GLU A 156 20.28 -0.70 -0.62
N THR A 157 20.64 -0.57 0.65
CA THR A 157 19.69 -0.24 1.72
C THR A 157 19.97 1.14 2.29
N VAL A 158 18.89 1.92 2.45
CA VAL A 158 18.87 3.19 3.19
C VAL A 158 18.21 2.94 4.53
N LYS A 159 18.85 3.31 5.61
CA LYS A 159 18.36 3.14 6.97
C LYS A 159 17.58 4.36 7.44
N PHE A 160 16.39 4.13 7.96
CA PHE A 160 15.53 5.13 8.58
C PHE A 160 15.38 4.79 10.08
N ASN A 161 16.21 5.44 10.89
CA ASN A 161 16.17 5.31 12.35
C ASN A 161 15.06 6.19 12.92
N LEU A 162 14.01 5.58 13.45
CA LEU A 162 12.87 6.25 14.05
C LEU A 162 13.06 6.33 15.57
N VAL A 163 12.98 7.53 16.14
CA VAL A 163 13.13 7.76 17.57
C VAL A 163 11.92 8.49 18.15
N GLY A 164 11.61 8.24 19.41
CA GLY A 164 10.44 8.82 20.07
C GLY A 164 9.11 8.18 19.65
N LYS A 165 8.03 8.95 19.76
CA LYS A 165 6.65 8.51 19.48
C LYS A 165 5.86 9.63 18.78
N LEU A 166 4.95 9.27 17.89
CA LEU A 166 4.05 10.21 17.22
C LEU A 166 3.17 10.94 18.26
N PRO A 167 3.01 12.27 18.13
CA PRO A 167 2.08 13.04 18.97
C PRO A 167 0.62 12.62 18.73
N GLU A 168 -0.25 12.96 19.66
CA GLU A 168 -1.69 12.81 19.46
C GLU A 168 -2.16 13.64 18.24
N GLY A 169 -3.02 13.06 17.41
CA GLY A 169 -3.52 13.69 16.20
C GLY A 169 -2.55 13.65 15.00
N VAL A 170 -1.41 13.00 15.15
CA VAL A 170 -0.43 12.74 14.07
C VAL A 170 -0.36 11.24 13.79
N TYR A 171 -0.32 10.86 12.55
CA TYR A 171 -0.45 9.47 12.11
C TYR A 171 0.72 9.03 11.24
N ALA A 172 0.87 7.73 11.06
CA ALA A 172 1.92 7.16 10.19
C ALA A 172 1.89 7.71 8.76
N ARG A 173 0.71 8.15 8.30
CA ARG A 173 0.58 8.85 7.02
C ARG A 173 1.34 10.17 6.98
N ASP A 174 1.25 10.95 8.04
CA ASP A 174 1.99 12.22 8.15
C ASP A 174 3.51 11.95 8.21
N LEU A 175 3.92 10.89 8.92
CA LEU A 175 5.31 10.48 8.99
C LEU A 175 5.87 10.09 7.62
N ILE A 176 5.21 9.20 6.88
CA ILE A 176 5.75 8.76 5.58
C ILE A 176 5.77 9.89 4.56
N LEU A 177 4.77 10.77 4.56
CA LEU A 177 4.80 11.97 3.72
C LEU A 177 5.97 12.87 4.10
N THR A 178 6.24 13.07 5.41
CA THR A 178 7.40 13.84 5.89
C THR A 178 8.70 13.20 5.42
N ILE A 179 8.84 11.88 5.52
CA ILE A 179 10.03 11.16 5.03
C ILE A 179 10.21 11.38 3.52
N ILE A 180 9.13 11.22 2.73
CA ILE A 180 9.20 11.41 1.26
C ILE A 180 9.50 12.88 0.92
N GLY A 181 8.95 13.84 1.67
CA GLY A 181 9.27 15.25 1.49
C GLY A 181 10.75 15.58 1.74
N GLU A 182 11.40 14.89 2.69
CA GLU A 182 12.84 15.06 3.00
C GLU A 182 13.73 14.39 1.96
N VAL A 183 13.44 13.14 1.57
CA VAL A 183 14.30 12.37 0.66
C VAL A 183 14.01 12.64 -0.82
N GLY A 184 12.80 13.12 -1.14
CA GLY A 184 12.31 13.31 -2.51
C GLY A 184 11.69 12.05 -3.14
N ALA A 185 10.85 12.24 -4.16
CA ALA A 185 10.14 11.16 -4.86
C ALA A 185 11.06 10.15 -5.58
N ASN A 186 12.33 10.48 -5.80
CA ASN A 186 13.36 9.61 -6.38
C ASN A 186 14.51 9.35 -5.39
N GLY A 187 14.34 9.72 -4.11
CA GLY A 187 15.41 9.70 -3.13
C GLY A 187 15.95 8.32 -2.78
N CYS A 188 15.14 7.27 -2.96
CA CYS A 188 15.52 5.88 -2.69
C CYS A 188 15.40 5.01 -3.95
N ASN A 189 15.63 5.59 -5.14
CA ASN A 189 15.44 4.87 -6.40
C ASN A 189 16.20 3.55 -6.46
N TYR A 190 15.46 2.44 -6.68
CA TYR A 190 15.93 1.06 -6.67
C TYR A 190 16.57 0.59 -5.35
N GLN A 191 16.37 1.27 -4.24
CA GLN A 191 16.92 0.93 -2.92
C GLN A 191 15.86 0.31 -2.01
N VAL A 192 16.27 -0.20 -0.86
CA VAL A 192 15.41 -0.63 0.23
C VAL A 192 15.32 0.47 1.27
N MET A 193 14.14 0.77 1.75
CA MET A 193 13.93 1.64 2.92
C MET A 193 13.78 0.74 4.16
N GLU A 194 14.81 0.60 4.97
CA GLU A 194 14.78 -0.18 6.20
C GLU A 194 14.44 0.72 7.39
N PHE A 195 13.29 0.47 8.02
CA PHE A 195 12.80 1.23 9.16
C PHE A 195 13.20 0.55 10.47
N THR A 196 13.96 1.26 11.31
CA THR A 196 14.56 0.75 12.54
C THR A 196 14.37 1.72 13.71
N GLY A 197 14.95 1.38 14.87
CA GLY A 197 14.98 2.24 16.03
C GLY A 197 13.83 1.97 17.01
N GLU A 198 13.90 2.65 18.16
CA GLU A 198 12.89 2.47 19.22
C GLU A 198 11.51 3.01 18.83
N GLY A 199 11.47 4.06 18.03
CA GLY A 199 10.23 4.62 17.50
C GLY A 199 9.48 3.64 16.59
N ALA A 200 10.20 2.80 15.84
CA ALA A 200 9.60 1.77 14.99
C ALA A 200 8.78 0.75 15.80
N LYS A 201 9.18 0.46 17.02
CA LYS A 201 8.47 -0.45 17.95
C LYS A 201 7.18 0.13 18.50
N THR A 202 6.98 1.45 18.40
CA THR A 202 5.75 2.12 18.83
C THR A 202 4.65 2.10 17.75
N LEU A 203 5.01 1.70 16.52
CA LEU A 203 4.12 1.66 15.38
C LEU A 203 3.37 0.32 15.31
N THR A 204 2.06 0.40 15.11
CA THR A 204 1.21 -0.77 14.83
C THR A 204 1.56 -1.39 13.46
N ILE A 205 1.08 -2.60 13.19
CA ILE A 205 1.22 -3.18 11.83
C ILE A 205 0.54 -2.30 10.77
N SER A 206 -0.58 -1.68 11.10
CA SER A 206 -1.27 -0.74 10.22
C SER A 206 -0.37 0.46 9.86
N ASP A 207 0.32 1.02 10.85
CA ASP A 207 1.28 2.11 10.63
C ASP A 207 2.46 1.67 9.76
N ARG A 208 3.03 0.49 10.04
CA ARG A 208 4.13 -0.08 9.25
C ARG A 208 3.73 -0.37 7.81
N ILE A 209 2.50 -0.86 7.59
CA ILE A 209 1.96 -1.03 6.24
C ILE A 209 1.90 0.32 5.53
N ALA A 210 1.45 1.39 6.19
CA ALA A 210 1.40 2.71 5.57
C ALA A 210 2.79 3.21 5.14
N LEU A 211 3.83 2.99 5.95
CA LEU A 211 5.20 3.37 5.61
C LEU A 211 5.75 2.52 4.45
N CYS A 212 5.67 1.21 4.54
CA CYS A 212 6.18 0.30 3.50
C CYS A 212 5.42 0.48 2.18
N ASN A 213 4.10 0.68 2.24
CA ASN A 213 3.27 0.90 1.06
C ASN A 213 3.74 2.10 0.24
N MET A 214 4.13 3.18 0.90
CA MET A 214 4.57 4.40 0.22
C MET A 214 6.08 4.44 -0.08
N ALA A 215 6.84 3.41 0.25
CA ALA A 215 8.24 3.34 -0.10
C ALA A 215 8.47 3.45 -1.62
N VAL A 216 7.56 2.88 -2.43
CA VAL A 216 7.61 3.01 -3.90
C VAL A 216 7.48 4.47 -4.37
N GLU A 217 6.84 5.34 -3.61
CA GLU A 217 6.68 6.75 -3.95
C GLU A 217 7.97 7.56 -3.71
N ALA A 218 8.95 6.98 -2.99
CA ALA A 218 10.33 7.46 -2.92
C ALA A 218 11.25 6.76 -3.96
N GLY A 219 10.69 5.93 -4.85
CA GLY A 219 11.42 5.15 -5.86
C GLY A 219 11.96 3.80 -5.34
N ALA A 220 11.70 3.43 -4.09
CA ALA A 220 12.25 2.21 -3.50
C ALA A 220 11.66 0.92 -4.08
N LYS A 221 12.44 -0.15 -4.06
CA LYS A 221 11.99 -1.50 -4.40
C LYS A 221 11.06 -2.06 -3.33
N THR A 222 11.34 -1.77 -2.07
CA THR A 222 10.53 -2.17 -0.93
C THR A 222 10.82 -1.29 0.28
N GLY A 223 9.86 -1.16 1.19
CA GLY A 223 10.09 -0.78 2.58
C GLY A 223 10.13 -2.04 3.42
N ILE A 224 10.92 -2.08 4.50
CA ILE A 224 10.99 -3.24 5.36
C ILE A 224 11.18 -2.86 6.82
N PHE A 225 10.52 -3.60 7.71
CA PHE A 225 10.70 -3.55 9.15
C PHE A 225 11.35 -4.83 9.65
N GLU A 226 12.09 -4.72 10.73
CA GLU A 226 12.51 -5.87 11.52
C GLU A 226 11.30 -6.56 12.14
N VAL A 227 11.32 -7.87 12.18
CA VAL A 227 10.26 -8.67 12.81
C VAL A 227 10.43 -8.63 14.32
N ASP A 228 9.45 -8.07 15.01
CA ASP A 228 9.38 -7.94 16.44
C ASP A 228 8.09 -8.56 17.02
N ASP A 229 7.86 -8.37 18.33
CA ASP A 229 6.68 -8.91 19.01
C ASP A 229 5.36 -8.41 18.40
N VAL A 230 5.31 -7.17 17.88
CA VAL A 230 4.12 -6.61 17.21
C VAL A 230 3.80 -7.39 15.92
N ALA A 231 4.83 -7.70 15.13
CA ALA A 231 4.67 -8.49 13.92
C ALA A 231 4.31 -9.95 14.23
N MET A 232 4.92 -10.53 15.27
CA MET A 232 4.64 -11.91 15.69
C MET A 232 3.22 -12.07 16.23
N GLU A 233 2.71 -11.10 16.99
CA GLU A 233 1.33 -11.11 17.49
C GLU A 233 0.32 -11.04 16.33
N TYR A 234 0.54 -10.13 15.38
CA TYR A 234 -0.28 -10.05 14.17
C TYR A 234 -0.33 -11.37 13.39
N LEU A 235 0.82 -12.03 13.20
CA LEU A 235 0.87 -13.33 12.54
C LEU A 235 0.07 -14.39 13.29
N LYS A 236 0.21 -14.44 14.61
CA LYS A 236 -0.51 -15.37 15.49
C LYS A 236 -2.03 -15.16 15.41
N GLU A 237 -2.50 -13.92 15.44
CA GLU A 237 -3.92 -13.57 15.29
C GLU A 237 -4.49 -14.04 13.94
N HIS A 238 -3.65 -14.09 12.90
CA HIS A 238 -4.02 -14.55 11.57
C HIS A 238 -3.66 -16.03 11.30
N GLY A 239 -3.28 -16.79 12.34
CA GLY A 239 -2.97 -18.21 12.25
C GLY A 239 -1.77 -18.52 11.35
N ARG A 240 -0.77 -17.62 11.29
CA ARG A 240 0.42 -17.76 10.43
C ARG A 240 1.71 -17.84 11.24
N GLU A 241 2.68 -18.54 10.69
CA GLU A 241 4.03 -18.66 11.22
C GLU A 241 5.04 -18.04 10.24
N PRO A 242 6.13 -17.44 10.70
CA PRO A 242 7.18 -16.95 9.82
C PRO A 242 7.80 -18.08 9.01
N LYS A 243 8.22 -17.81 7.76
CA LYS A 243 9.11 -18.69 6.99
C LYS A 243 10.51 -18.65 7.60
N ALA A 244 11.00 -17.44 7.87
CA ALA A 244 12.24 -17.15 8.56
C ALA A 244 12.18 -15.74 9.18
N VAL A 245 12.94 -15.51 10.24
CA VAL A 245 13.10 -14.18 10.84
C VAL A 245 14.54 -13.73 10.61
N TYR A 246 14.70 -12.58 9.95
CA TYR A 246 16.00 -11.99 9.69
C TYR A 246 16.11 -10.64 10.38
N HIS A 247 17.31 -10.37 10.91
CA HIS A 247 17.74 -9.10 11.46
C HIS A 247 18.96 -8.62 10.69
N SER A 248 19.12 -7.33 10.51
CA SER A 248 20.35 -6.77 9.94
C SER A 248 21.51 -7.02 10.88
N ASP A 249 22.68 -7.37 10.32
CA ASP A 249 23.89 -7.57 11.11
C ASP A 249 24.36 -6.24 11.72
N PRO A 250 25.01 -6.25 12.89
CA PRO A 250 25.49 -5.02 13.53
C PRO A 250 26.48 -4.22 12.66
N ASP A 251 27.19 -4.89 11.75
CA ASP A 251 28.12 -4.33 10.79
C ASP A 251 27.56 -4.29 9.34
N ALA A 252 26.23 -4.38 9.18
CA ALA A 252 25.56 -4.22 7.89
C ALA A 252 25.85 -2.84 7.30
N HIS A 253 26.05 -2.80 5.99
CA HIS A 253 26.34 -1.54 5.30
C HIS A 253 25.03 -0.87 4.82
N TYR A 254 24.89 0.41 5.15
CA TYR A 254 23.82 1.26 4.64
C TYR A 254 24.42 2.37 3.78
N VAL A 255 23.88 2.58 2.58
CA VAL A 255 24.38 3.62 1.66
C VAL A 255 24.11 5.03 2.20
N ARG A 256 23.04 5.18 2.99
CA ARG A 256 22.64 6.40 3.73
C ARG A 256 21.88 6.04 4.98
N GLU A 257 21.95 6.91 5.98
CA GLU A 257 21.17 6.79 7.21
C GLU A 257 20.49 8.12 7.51
N TYR A 258 19.20 8.05 7.85
CA TYR A 258 18.41 9.17 8.32
C TYR A 258 17.88 8.89 9.72
N THR A 259 17.74 9.92 10.54
CA THR A 259 17.09 9.82 11.84
C THR A 259 15.90 10.76 11.88
N PHE A 260 14.71 10.20 12.16
CA PHE A 260 13.47 10.94 12.32
C PHE A 260 12.99 10.89 13.77
N ASP A 261 12.86 12.06 14.38
CA ASP A 261 12.24 12.23 15.68
C ASP A 261 10.72 12.32 15.49
N LEU A 262 10.04 11.23 15.82
CA LEU A 262 8.59 11.11 15.64
C LEU A 262 7.82 12.18 16.41
N SER A 263 8.36 12.67 17.54
CA SER A 263 7.71 13.71 18.36
C SER A 263 7.64 15.08 17.66
N LYS A 264 8.39 15.26 16.56
CA LYS A 264 8.45 16.52 15.79
C LYS A 264 7.60 16.47 14.51
N VAL A 265 7.02 15.33 14.20
CA VAL A 265 6.12 15.20 13.03
C VAL A 265 4.85 15.98 13.32
N GLU A 266 4.41 16.77 12.34
CA GLU A 266 3.14 17.49 12.37
C GLU A 266 2.23 17.03 11.23
N PRO A 267 0.90 17.31 11.29
CA PRO A 267 0.02 17.00 10.17
C PRO A 267 0.46 17.73 8.89
N VAL A 268 0.62 16.95 7.81
CA VAL A 268 1.10 17.46 6.52
C VAL A 268 0.17 17.07 5.37
N VAL A 269 0.28 17.81 4.29
CA VAL A 269 -0.45 17.56 3.05
C VAL A 269 0.51 17.60 1.87
N ALA A 270 0.50 16.54 1.04
CA ALA A 270 1.17 16.60 -0.25
C ALA A 270 0.27 17.33 -1.25
N LYS A 271 0.77 18.44 -1.79
CA LYS A 271 0.07 19.27 -2.79
C LYS A 271 0.19 18.66 -4.19
N PRO A 272 -0.72 18.96 -5.13
CA PRO A 272 -0.55 18.56 -6.52
C PRO A 272 0.78 19.06 -7.10
N ASP A 273 1.43 18.39 -8.01
CA ASP A 273 1.14 17.11 -8.71
C ASP A 273 2.19 16.04 -8.33
N PHE A 274 2.86 16.23 -7.18
CA PHE A 274 3.95 15.37 -6.70
C PHE A 274 3.78 15.02 -5.22
N VAL A 275 4.13 13.78 -4.85
CA VAL A 275 3.98 13.29 -3.47
C VAL A 275 4.95 14.01 -2.50
N ASP A 276 6.10 14.42 -2.97
CA ASP A 276 7.11 15.20 -2.23
C ASP A 276 6.86 16.71 -2.19
N ASN A 277 5.81 17.20 -2.87
CA ASN A 277 5.40 18.61 -2.80
C ASN A 277 4.65 18.89 -1.49
N LEU A 278 5.35 18.78 -0.38
CA LEU A 278 4.78 18.84 0.95
C LEU A 278 4.52 20.26 1.44
N ALA A 279 3.51 20.39 2.29
CA ALA A 279 3.29 21.56 3.15
C ALA A 279 2.70 21.13 4.50
N PRO A 280 2.97 21.85 5.60
CA PRO A 280 2.19 21.72 6.81
C PRO A 280 0.69 21.90 6.50
N ALA A 281 -0.16 21.03 7.04
CA ALA A 281 -1.58 21.07 6.73
C ALA A 281 -2.23 22.43 7.11
N LYS A 282 -1.72 23.08 8.16
CA LYS A 282 -2.12 24.43 8.60
C LYS A 282 -1.91 25.51 7.53
N ASP A 283 -0.94 25.36 6.63
CA ASP A 283 -0.56 26.36 5.63
C ASP A 283 -1.40 26.24 4.34
N VAL A 284 -2.14 25.15 4.18
CA VAL A 284 -3.04 24.91 3.04
C VAL A 284 -4.52 24.91 3.42
N ARG A 285 -4.85 25.35 4.63
CA ARG A 285 -6.24 25.53 5.10
C ARG A 285 -7.02 26.46 4.17
N GLY A 286 -8.33 26.22 4.06
CA GLY A 286 -9.25 27.06 3.30
C GLY A 286 -9.28 26.78 1.79
N ILE A 287 -8.42 25.89 1.27
CA ILE A 287 -8.51 25.43 -0.11
C ILE A 287 -9.78 24.59 -0.25
N LYS A 288 -10.73 25.04 -1.09
CA LYS A 288 -12.00 24.36 -1.31
C LYS A 288 -11.79 23.01 -1.96
N ILE A 289 -12.60 22.04 -1.56
CA ILE A 289 -12.59 20.68 -2.10
C ILE A 289 -13.99 20.30 -2.61
N ASP A 290 -14.02 19.44 -3.61
CA ASP A 290 -15.24 18.86 -4.19
C ASP A 290 -15.43 17.42 -3.74
N GLU A 291 -14.33 16.74 -3.41
CA GLU A 291 -14.36 15.35 -2.96
C GLU A 291 -13.32 15.08 -1.86
N ALA A 292 -13.68 14.21 -0.94
CA ALA A 292 -12.78 13.62 0.05
C ALA A 292 -12.82 12.09 -0.06
N PHE A 293 -11.67 11.44 0.08
CA PHE A 293 -11.55 9.98 -0.02
C PHE A 293 -10.77 9.40 1.16
N LEU A 294 -11.42 8.55 1.95
CA LEU A 294 -10.82 7.75 3.03
C LEU A 294 -10.85 6.27 2.62
N GLY A 295 -9.69 5.69 2.33
CA GLY A 295 -9.63 4.31 1.86
C GLY A 295 -8.28 3.93 1.27
N SER A 296 -8.29 2.99 0.37
CA SER A 296 -7.17 2.37 -0.34
C SER A 296 -6.32 1.38 0.47
N CYS A 297 -5.32 0.78 -0.19
CA CYS A 297 -4.35 -0.12 0.46
C CYS A 297 -3.47 0.59 1.51
N ASN A 298 -3.36 1.92 1.44
CA ASN A 298 -2.56 2.68 2.39
C ASN A 298 -3.31 3.01 3.69
N ASN A 299 -4.55 3.53 3.61
CA ASN A 299 -5.29 4.03 4.77
C ASN A 299 -6.80 3.69 4.71
N GLY A 300 -7.14 2.42 4.49
CA GLY A 300 -8.51 1.91 4.56
C GLY A 300 -8.67 0.82 5.63
N ARG A 301 -7.75 0.73 6.59
CA ARG A 301 -7.78 -0.24 7.68
C ARG A 301 -8.65 0.23 8.82
N ILE A 302 -8.90 -0.65 9.78
CA ILE A 302 -9.84 -0.36 10.88
C ILE A 302 -9.40 0.85 11.72
N GLU A 303 -8.10 1.04 11.91
CA GLU A 303 -7.53 2.17 12.63
C GLU A 303 -7.83 3.50 11.92
N ASP A 304 -7.69 3.53 10.59
CA ASP A 304 -8.00 4.71 9.78
C ASP A 304 -9.49 5.06 9.84
N LEU A 305 -10.35 4.03 9.78
CA LEU A 305 -11.81 4.20 9.89
C LEU A 305 -12.22 4.68 11.29
N ARG A 306 -11.58 4.18 12.35
CA ARG A 306 -11.81 4.67 13.73
C ARG A 306 -11.45 6.14 13.86
N VAL A 307 -10.29 6.54 13.32
CA VAL A 307 -9.84 7.95 13.29
C VAL A 307 -10.85 8.81 12.55
N GLY A 308 -11.24 8.43 11.33
CA GLY A 308 -12.26 9.16 10.57
C GLY A 308 -13.60 9.26 11.30
N ALA A 309 -14.09 8.14 11.86
CA ALA A 309 -15.33 8.11 12.61
C ALA A 309 -15.27 9.00 13.87
N GLN A 310 -14.15 9.01 14.59
CA GLN A 310 -13.96 9.89 15.75
C GLN A 310 -14.07 11.38 15.37
N VAL A 311 -13.47 11.78 14.26
CA VAL A 311 -13.49 13.19 13.78
C VAL A 311 -14.89 13.60 13.33
N ILE A 312 -15.65 12.72 12.65
CA ILE A 312 -16.94 13.07 12.03
C ILE A 312 -18.16 12.81 12.94
N LYS A 313 -18.00 12.06 14.03
CA LYS A 313 -19.11 11.67 14.91
C LYS A 313 -19.93 12.88 15.36
N GLY A 314 -21.24 12.83 15.09
CA GLY A 314 -22.20 13.90 15.43
C GLY A 314 -22.14 15.13 14.51
N LYS A 315 -21.32 15.09 13.47
CA LYS A 315 -21.20 16.17 12.46
C LYS A 315 -21.75 15.70 11.12
N LYS A 316 -21.76 16.60 10.14
CA LYS A 316 -22.21 16.30 8.77
C LYS A 316 -21.12 16.64 7.76
N VAL A 317 -21.08 15.86 6.70
CA VAL A 317 -20.30 16.20 5.50
C VAL A 317 -20.86 17.50 4.91
N SER A 318 -19.98 18.37 4.46
CA SER A 318 -20.38 19.60 3.74
C SER A 318 -21.23 19.25 2.52
N GLU A 319 -22.34 19.97 2.31
CA GLU A 319 -23.25 19.76 1.15
C GLU A 319 -22.53 19.88 -0.21
N LYS A 320 -21.35 20.48 -0.24
CA LYS A 320 -20.55 20.70 -1.44
C LYS A 320 -19.55 19.58 -1.71
N VAL A 321 -19.42 18.61 -0.81
CA VAL A 321 -18.37 17.57 -0.86
C VAL A 321 -18.97 16.19 -0.97
N ARG A 322 -18.46 15.40 -1.88
CA ARG A 322 -18.66 13.94 -1.89
C ARG A 322 -17.61 13.32 -0.97
N PHE A 323 -18.01 12.70 0.14
CA PHE A 323 -17.09 11.99 1.01
C PHE A 323 -17.19 10.48 0.78
N LEU A 324 -16.18 9.89 0.18
CA LEU A 324 -16.10 8.46 -0.11
C LEU A 324 -15.34 7.76 1.01
N VAL A 325 -15.93 6.70 1.57
CA VAL A 325 -15.31 5.85 2.60
C VAL A 325 -15.25 4.42 2.07
N VAL A 326 -14.03 3.88 1.94
CA VAL A 326 -13.77 2.58 1.32
C VAL A 326 -12.88 1.73 2.21
N PRO A 327 -13.47 0.79 3.00
CA PRO A 327 -12.69 -0.17 3.79
C PRO A 327 -11.75 -0.99 2.89
N ALA A 328 -10.55 -1.33 3.38
CA ALA A 328 -9.56 -2.01 2.56
C ALA A 328 -9.89 -3.49 2.29
N SER A 329 -10.71 -4.13 3.13
CA SER A 329 -11.18 -5.50 2.93
C SER A 329 -12.58 -5.73 3.48
N GLN A 330 -13.22 -6.84 3.11
CA GLN A 330 -14.50 -7.24 3.69
C GLN A 330 -14.37 -7.62 5.17
N THR A 331 -13.22 -8.11 5.61
CA THR A 331 -12.94 -8.36 7.02
C THR A 331 -12.99 -7.06 7.82
N ILE A 332 -12.29 -6.04 7.34
CA ILE A 332 -12.29 -4.69 7.93
C ILE A 332 -13.69 -4.07 7.85
N TYR A 333 -14.38 -4.22 6.73
CA TYR A 333 -15.75 -3.69 6.59
C TYR A 333 -16.71 -4.30 7.61
N ARG A 334 -16.63 -5.63 7.82
CA ARG A 334 -17.43 -6.32 8.84
C ARG A 334 -17.10 -5.81 10.25
N GLN A 335 -15.83 -5.70 10.58
CA GLN A 335 -15.38 -5.14 11.86
C GLN A 335 -15.90 -3.70 12.05
N ALA A 336 -15.81 -2.86 11.02
CA ALA A 336 -16.32 -1.49 11.08
C ALA A 336 -17.86 -1.42 11.27
N LEU A 337 -18.61 -2.39 10.73
CA LEU A 337 -20.05 -2.56 11.01
C LEU A 337 -20.29 -2.94 12.47
N GLU A 338 -19.56 -3.93 12.98
CA GLU A 338 -19.68 -4.41 14.35
C GLU A 338 -19.33 -3.33 15.39
N GLU A 339 -18.38 -2.45 15.08
CA GLU A 339 -18.02 -1.28 15.89
C GLU A 339 -18.94 -0.06 15.70
N GLY A 340 -19.92 -0.13 14.79
CA GLY A 340 -20.84 0.98 14.50
C GLY A 340 -20.22 2.14 13.73
N LEU A 341 -18.99 1.98 13.17
CA LEU A 341 -18.30 3.04 12.46
C LEU A 341 -19.00 3.38 11.14
N ILE A 342 -19.56 2.37 10.47
CA ILE A 342 -20.28 2.56 9.21
C ILE A 342 -21.52 3.42 9.41
N ASP A 343 -22.27 3.19 10.49
CA ASP A 343 -23.44 4.00 10.83
C ASP A 343 -23.05 5.47 11.06
N ILE A 344 -21.93 5.71 11.77
CA ILE A 344 -21.39 7.07 11.99
C ILE A 344 -21.11 7.78 10.66
N PHE A 345 -20.46 7.11 9.71
CA PHE A 345 -20.18 7.69 8.38
C PHE A 345 -21.46 7.93 7.58
N MET A 346 -22.39 6.99 7.56
CA MET A 346 -23.67 7.11 6.85
C MET A 346 -24.54 8.22 7.46
N ASP A 347 -24.63 8.30 8.78
CA ASP A 347 -25.35 9.37 9.47
C ASP A 347 -24.76 10.74 9.16
N ALA A 348 -23.44 10.82 8.96
CA ALA A 348 -22.78 12.06 8.55
C ALA A 348 -23.04 12.44 7.08
N GLY A 349 -23.54 11.53 6.25
CA GLY A 349 -23.78 11.73 4.82
C GLY A 349 -22.62 11.29 3.93
N ALA A 350 -21.68 10.46 4.42
CA ALA A 350 -20.65 9.85 3.62
C ALA A 350 -21.20 8.75 2.71
N ILE A 351 -20.53 8.53 1.58
CA ILE A 351 -20.81 7.44 0.64
C ILE A 351 -19.90 6.26 1.00
N VAL A 352 -20.43 5.28 1.73
CA VAL A 352 -19.69 4.07 2.08
C VAL A 352 -19.77 3.07 0.93
N MET A 353 -18.60 2.60 0.49
CA MET A 353 -18.47 1.78 -0.70
C MET A 353 -17.94 0.38 -0.36
N ASN A 354 -18.14 -0.56 -1.29
CA ASN A 354 -17.53 -1.88 -1.22
C ASN A 354 -15.98 -1.77 -1.31
N PRO A 355 -15.21 -2.64 -0.62
CA PRO A 355 -13.76 -2.67 -0.71
C PRO A 355 -13.23 -2.79 -2.14
N ASN A 356 -12.47 -1.79 -2.57
CA ASN A 356 -11.81 -1.72 -3.88
C ASN A 356 -10.79 -0.56 -3.90
N CYS A 357 -10.04 -0.40 -5.00
CA CYS A 357 -9.09 0.70 -5.16
C CYS A 357 -9.76 2.07 -5.38
N SER A 358 -11.01 2.12 -5.89
CA SER A 358 -11.79 3.35 -6.07
C SER A 358 -11.02 4.46 -6.80
N VAL A 359 -11.23 5.70 -6.41
CA VAL A 359 -10.58 6.89 -6.99
C VAL A 359 -9.03 6.84 -6.94
N CYS A 360 -8.44 6.08 -6.03
CA CYS A 360 -6.98 5.90 -5.98
C CYS A 360 -6.41 5.27 -7.26
N TRP A 361 -7.18 4.42 -7.95
CA TRP A 361 -6.85 3.87 -9.26
C TRP A 361 -7.17 4.85 -10.41
N GLY A 362 -8.18 5.70 -10.25
CA GLY A 362 -8.57 6.74 -11.19
C GLY A 362 -9.34 6.26 -12.43
N SER A 363 -9.86 5.05 -12.41
CA SER A 363 -10.65 4.48 -13.51
C SER A 363 -11.84 3.64 -13.08
N CYS A 364 -12.23 3.77 -11.82
CA CYS A 364 -13.36 3.06 -11.22
C CYS A 364 -14.36 4.06 -10.63
N GLN A 365 -14.93 3.72 -9.49
CA GLN A 365 -15.90 4.56 -8.79
C GLN A 365 -15.24 5.77 -8.11
N GLY A 366 -15.93 6.93 -8.12
CA GLY A 366 -15.49 8.13 -7.42
C GLY A 366 -14.43 8.95 -8.15
N VAL A 367 -14.29 8.80 -9.47
CA VAL A 367 -13.37 9.66 -10.24
C VAL A 367 -13.85 11.09 -10.29
N ILE A 368 -12.91 12.04 -10.21
CA ILE A 368 -13.18 13.46 -10.21
C ILE A 368 -13.18 14.07 -11.63
N GLY A 369 -14.07 15.05 -11.81
CA GLY A 369 -14.30 15.74 -13.06
C GLY A 369 -13.31 16.88 -13.32
N GLU A 370 -13.63 17.69 -14.34
CA GLU A 370 -12.82 18.81 -14.77
C GLU A 370 -12.73 19.89 -13.66
N ASN A 371 -11.48 20.30 -13.33
CA ASN A 371 -11.15 21.32 -12.32
C ASN A 371 -11.60 21.01 -10.88
N GLU A 372 -12.10 19.80 -10.60
CA GLU A 372 -12.42 19.38 -9.23
C GLU A 372 -11.17 19.17 -8.38
N VAL A 373 -11.32 19.36 -7.09
CA VAL A 373 -10.27 19.22 -6.07
C VAL A 373 -10.62 18.07 -5.13
N LEU A 374 -9.72 17.10 -5.05
CA LEU A 374 -9.81 15.94 -4.15
C LEU A 374 -8.78 16.06 -3.03
N ILE A 375 -9.17 15.77 -1.78
CA ILE A 375 -8.25 15.39 -0.71
C ILE A 375 -8.39 13.90 -0.41
N SER A 376 -7.28 13.17 -0.30
CA SER A 376 -7.29 11.71 -0.36
C SER A 376 -6.28 11.07 0.59
N THR A 377 -6.64 9.94 1.15
CA THR A 377 -5.69 9.00 1.76
C THR A 377 -5.04 8.05 0.74
N GLY A 378 -5.31 8.23 -0.56
CA GLY A 378 -4.65 7.51 -1.65
C GLY A 378 -3.14 7.77 -1.69
N THR A 379 -2.42 7.06 -2.53
CA THR A 379 -0.94 7.04 -2.52
C THR A 379 -0.31 8.03 -3.48
N ARG A 380 -1.01 8.44 -4.53
CA ARG A 380 -0.48 9.23 -5.66
C ARG A 380 -1.38 10.41 -6.01
N ASN A 381 -0.74 11.51 -6.42
CA ASN A 381 -1.43 12.77 -6.75
C ASN A 381 -0.93 13.41 -8.06
N PHE A 382 -0.25 12.64 -8.93
CA PHE A 382 0.18 13.16 -10.21
C PHE A 382 -1.01 13.51 -11.11
N LYS A 383 -0.79 14.39 -12.06
CA LYS A 383 -1.81 14.92 -12.97
C LYS A 383 -2.60 13.81 -13.67
N GLY A 384 -3.91 13.86 -13.52
CA GLY A 384 -4.84 12.87 -14.10
C GLY A 384 -4.96 11.55 -13.32
N ARG A 385 -4.33 11.44 -12.13
CA ARG A 385 -4.35 10.19 -11.35
C ARG A 385 -5.74 9.79 -10.88
N ALA A 386 -6.56 10.73 -10.48
CA ALA A 386 -7.87 10.46 -9.88
C ALA A 386 -9.05 10.76 -10.81
N GLY A 387 -8.80 11.04 -12.09
CA GLY A 387 -9.84 11.39 -13.06
C GLY A 387 -9.35 12.38 -14.12
N HIS A 388 -10.06 13.52 -14.25
CA HIS A 388 -9.72 14.50 -15.30
C HIS A 388 -8.33 15.12 -15.09
N PRO A 389 -7.52 15.32 -16.15
CA PRO A 389 -6.15 15.88 -16.02
C PRO A 389 -6.06 17.30 -15.48
N SER A 390 -7.14 18.09 -15.50
CA SER A 390 -7.18 19.43 -14.90
C SER A 390 -7.52 19.43 -13.41
N SER A 391 -7.95 18.28 -12.88
CA SER A 391 -8.26 18.12 -11.46
C SER A 391 -7.01 18.17 -10.60
N LYS A 392 -7.17 18.45 -9.31
CA LYS A 392 -6.09 18.54 -8.35
C LYS A 392 -6.29 17.56 -7.21
N VAL A 393 -5.25 16.81 -6.88
CA VAL A 393 -5.28 15.82 -5.81
C VAL A 393 -4.31 16.22 -4.71
N TYR A 394 -4.83 16.36 -3.49
CA TYR A 394 -4.08 16.55 -2.25
C TYR A 394 -4.05 15.23 -1.49
N LEU A 395 -2.92 14.92 -0.84
CA LEU A 395 -2.80 13.73 -0.01
C LEU A 395 -2.64 14.11 1.46
N GLY A 396 -3.42 13.47 2.33
CA GLY A 396 -3.36 13.72 3.77
C GLY A 396 -3.71 12.48 4.60
N SER A 397 -3.64 12.62 5.92
CA SER A 397 -4.05 11.57 6.86
C SER A 397 -5.57 11.42 6.94
N ALA A 398 -6.06 10.30 7.48
CA ALA A 398 -7.49 10.04 7.68
C ALA A 398 -8.19 11.16 8.46
N ALA A 399 -7.51 11.73 9.47
CA ALA A 399 -8.04 12.85 10.26
C ALA A 399 -8.20 14.11 9.41
N THR A 400 -7.15 14.50 8.66
CA THR A 400 -7.16 15.68 7.79
C THR A 400 -8.19 15.55 6.67
N VAL A 401 -8.28 14.40 6.02
CA VAL A 401 -9.26 14.11 4.96
C VAL A 401 -10.69 14.23 5.51
N THR A 402 -10.96 13.63 6.66
CA THR A 402 -12.30 13.65 7.26
C THR A 402 -12.68 15.03 7.75
N ALA A 403 -11.76 15.78 8.38
CA ALA A 403 -11.99 17.16 8.78
C ALA A 403 -12.30 18.04 7.56
N SER A 404 -11.59 17.85 6.47
CA SER A 404 -11.82 18.58 5.23
C SER A 404 -13.19 18.27 4.62
N ALA A 405 -13.65 17.00 4.71
CA ALA A 405 -14.99 16.63 4.26
C ALA A 405 -16.10 17.36 5.03
N ILE A 406 -15.90 17.60 6.33
CA ILE A 406 -16.83 18.35 7.17
C ILE A 406 -16.80 19.86 6.81
N ALA A 407 -15.60 20.44 6.70
CA ALA A 407 -15.41 21.85 6.46
C ALA A 407 -15.75 22.30 5.02
N GLY A 408 -15.67 21.39 4.04
CA GLY A 408 -15.79 21.75 2.61
C GLY A 408 -14.53 22.40 2.03
N GLU A 409 -13.44 22.32 2.78
CA GLU A 409 -12.12 22.89 2.45
C GLU A 409 -11.05 22.12 3.23
N ILE A 410 -9.78 22.25 2.85
CA ILE A 410 -8.69 21.62 3.62
C ILE A 410 -8.69 22.18 5.05
N ALA A 411 -8.85 21.28 6.03
CA ALA A 411 -8.94 21.58 7.44
C ALA A 411 -8.27 20.52 8.30
N LEU A 412 -7.88 20.87 9.52
CA LEU A 412 -7.39 19.97 10.55
C LEU A 412 -8.54 19.47 11.43
N ALA A 413 -8.36 18.33 12.09
CA ALA A 413 -9.34 17.79 13.05
C ALA A 413 -9.65 18.78 14.20
N SER A 414 -8.71 19.66 14.54
CA SER A 414 -8.89 20.72 15.54
C SER A 414 -9.77 21.88 15.08
N ASP A 415 -10.08 21.96 13.78
CA ASP A 415 -10.85 23.06 13.20
C ASP A 415 -12.36 22.78 13.12
N VAL A 416 -12.78 21.54 13.39
CA VAL A 416 -14.15 21.04 13.19
C VAL A 416 -14.81 20.44 14.42
#